data_d4cf627d558ab87e571385fc6511c1de
#
_entry.id   d4cf627d558ab87e571385fc6511c1de
#
_cell.length_a   1.000
_cell.length_b   1.000
_cell.length_c   1.000
_cell.angle_alpha   90.00
_cell.angle_beta   90.00
_cell.angle_gamma   90.00
#
_symmetry.space_group_name_H-M   'P 1'
#
loop_
_entity.id
_entity.type
_entity.pdbx_description
1 polymer ?
#
loop_
_entity_poly.entity_id
_entity_poly.type
_entity_poly.pdbx_seq_one_letter_code
_entity_poly.pdbx_strand_id
1 'polypeptide(L)'
;MLLAVALGGGASAVAQVPAVMYHAHANLGYVRENFTAHLDYLAANSFSTITLDQFYEWRVNDGILPYRPIMLTVDDNYILGYTEMYPLLAARGMVATNYTHTRGIGIGSPKASWQQVTEMDTAGVFLVEAHTQTHPRLTTITTTQVRQEVVGARQDIAANAGGKVSNHFAYPYGSYNATVIAELQAAGFKTGMTTKTGLNTRTTPLFELQRWGGDGKNLTTFLADSGLGTLPPSPPGPGWILDDADPAALPRGAGWTALSNSSSYQGRSLVGTGGSASSVRWAAHLPEAGTMNVQARWSASSDRAASATYTIQAADGPHMVTVDQRSRGGEWVSLGSYSFAPGQPAIVTLSGLAGTLSADAVWFEPLATPAAPLDLVIDVASGVKTQGQAGRGWMGPEWSSLTKSGTGLLVLDRTNSAAGPLAIAAGGLQVTTADSVAAMSGIAVAAGATFDVTSIAGGYHVPAGQVIAGNGVIAGSVVFGRGSTLSPGLAAVVPVAAGVAPVAVPEPSGVMVVALAIAAAITATLNPLRAGLRGGR
;
A
#
# COMPACT_ATOMS: atom_id res chain seq x y z
N MET A 1 14.45 19.95 -31.52
CA MET A 1 15.77 20.34 -31.03
C MET A 1 15.75 20.10 -29.52
N LEU A 2 16.06 18.86 -29.14
CA LEU A 2 16.09 18.45 -27.72
C LEU A 2 17.34 19.02 -27.07
N LEU A 3 17.15 19.86 -26.09
CA LEU A 3 18.24 20.35 -25.26
C LEU A 3 18.54 19.26 -24.21
N ALA A 4 19.57 18.46 -24.46
CA ALA A 4 20.13 17.57 -23.46
C ALA A 4 20.83 18.44 -22.40
N VAL A 5 20.22 18.58 -21.22
CA VAL A 5 20.94 19.11 -20.06
C VAL A 5 21.89 18.02 -19.61
N ALA A 6 23.16 18.19 -19.94
CA ALA A 6 24.24 17.39 -19.39
C ALA A 6 24.31 17.64 -17.86
N LEU A 7 23.95 16.65 -17.07
CA LEU A 7 24.27 16.60 -15.66
C LEU A 7 25.78 16.39 -15.52
N GLY A 8 26.50 17.50 -15.46
CA GLY A 8 27.94 17.50 -15.19
C GLY A 8 28.20 17.31 -13.69
N GLY A 9 29.14 16.44 -13.37
CA GLY A 9 29.79 16.36 -12.08
C GLY A 9 29.35 15.16 -11.25
N GLY A 10 30.24 14.16 -11.10
CA GLY A 10 30.09 12.93 -10.35
C GLY A 10 29.66 13.09 -8.90
N ALA A 11 28.39 13.33 -8.69
CA ALA A 11 27.76 13.09 -7.39
C ALA A 11 27.46 11.58 -7.33
N SER A 12 28.01 10.91 -6.34
CA SER A 12 27.64 9.54 -5.98
C SER A 12 26.10 9.48 -5.92
N ALA A 13 25.46 8.77 -6.82
CA ALA A 13 24.03 8.56 -6.74
C ALA A 13 23.77 7.78 -5.44
N VAL A 14 23.27 8.46 -4.44
CA VAL A 14 22.95 7.91 -3.13
C VAL A 14 21.49 7.49 -3.18
N ALA A 15 21.17 6.35 -2.63
CA ALA A 15 19.81 5.85 -2.44
C ALA A 15 18.86 6.97 -2.01
N GLN A 16 17.81 7.23 -2.78
CA GLN A 16 16.97 8.43 -2.65
C GLN A 16 15.49 8.07 -2.55
N VAL A 17 14.82 8.66 -1.56
CA VAL A 17 13.36 8.54 -1.37
C VAL A 17 12.72 9.89 -1.64
N PRO A 18 11.91 10.04 -2.69
CA PRO A 18 11.16 11.26 -2.94
C PRO A 18 10.04 11.47 -1.93
N ALA A 19 9.69 12.74 -1.68
CA ALA A 19 8.50 13.13 -0.95
C ALA A 19 7.76 14.23 -1.69
N VAL A 20 6.43 14.17 -1.69
CA VAL A 20 5.56 15.16 -2.34
C VAL A 20 4.65 15.80 -1.31
N MET A 21 4.47 17.11 -1.44
CA MET A 21 3.63 17.94 -0.56
C MET A 21 2.40 18.45 -1.31
N TYR A 22 1.24 18.30 -0.70
CA TYR A 22 -0.04 18.87 -1.11
C TYR A 22 -0.70 19.61 0.05
N HIS A 23 -1.72 20.44 -0.25
CA HIS A 23 -2.51 21.13 0.78
C HIS A 23 -4.01 20.83 0.70
N ALA A 24 -4.47 20.07 -0.26
CA ALA A 24 -5.89 19.72 -0.43
C ALA A 24 -6.84 20.94 -0.40
N HIS A 25 -6.46 22.05 -1.03
CA HIS A 25 -7.23 23.28 -1.04
C HIS A 25 -7.16 23.98 -2.40
N ALA A 26 -8.32 24.28 -2.99
CA ALA A 26 -8.43 24.83 -4.35
C ALA A 26 -7.64 26.14 -4.54
N ASN A 27 -7.69 27.06 -3.55
CA ASN A 27 -6.95 28.33 -3.62
C ASN A 27 -5.43 28.17 -3.48
N LEU A 28 -4.96 26.99 -3.07
CA LEU A 28 -3.54 26.63 -3.03
C LEU A 28 -3.14 25.76 -4.23
N GLY A 29 -4.04 25.63 -5.22
CA GLY A 29 -3.76 24.95 -6.47
C GLY A 29 -4.17 23.48 -6.53
N TYR A 30 -4.83 22.92 -5.50
CA TYR A 30 -5.33 21.56 -5.58
C TYR A 30 -6.38 21.44 -6.69
N VAL A 31 -6.17 20.47 -7.58
CA VAL A 31 -7.09 20.04 -8.63
C VAL A 31 -7.19 18.52 -8.56
N ARG A 32 -8.39 18.01 -8.34
CA ARG A 32 -8.66 16.58 -8.16
C ARG A 32 -8.13 15.71 -9.31
N GLU A 33 -8.36 16.16 -10.55
CA GLU A 33 -7.93 15.45 -11.77
C GLU A 33 -6.40 15.32 -11.84
N ASN A 34 -5.69 16.39 -11.45
CA ASN A 34 -4.23 16.37 -11.41
C ASN A 34 -3.73 15.39 -10.33
N PHE A 35 -4.29 15.46 -9.13
CA PHE A 35 -3.93 14.53 -8.05
C PHE A 35 -4.22 13.07 -8.47
N THR A 36 -5.36 12.81 -9.08
CA THR A 36 -5.72 11.49 -9.62
C THR A 36 -4.67 11.02 -10.63
N ALA A 37 -4.29 11.87 -11.60
CA ALA A 37 -3.27 11.53 -12.59
C ALA A 37 -1.89 11.25 -11.97
N HIS A 38 -1.51 11.96 -10.91
CA HIS A 38 -0.29 11.68 -10.16
C HIS A 38 -0.34 10.28 -9.52
N LEU A 39 -1.44 9.94 -8.84
CA LEU A 39 -1.61 8.63 -8.21
C LEU A 39 -1.63 7.50 -9.24
N ASP A 40 -2.33 7.68 -10.37
CA ASP A 40 -2.38 6.70 -11.45
C ASP A 40 -1.00 6.46 -12.07
N TYR A 41 -0.21 7.52 -12.27
CA TYR A 41 1.16 7.39 -12.72
C TYR A 41 2.02 6.59 -11.72
N LEU A 42 1.91 6.91 -10.41
CA LEU A 42 2.65 6.20 -9.37
C LEU A 42 2.29 4.70 -9.36
N ALA A 43 1.00 4.37 -9.45
CA ALA A 43 0.52 3.00 -9.53
C ALA A 43 1.03 2.27 -10.78
N ALA A 44 0.87 2.88 -11.96
CA ALA A 44 1.27 2.30 -13.24
C ALA A 44 2.79 2.05 -13.34
N ASN A 45 3.60 2.78 -12.55
CA ASN A 45 5.05 2.65 -12.54
C ASN A 45 5.59 1.95 -11.28
N SER A 46 4.73 1.21 -10.58
CA SER A 46 5.07 0.39 -9.41
C SER A 46 5.70 1.19 -8.25
N PHE A 47 5.36 2.47 -8.11
CA PHE A 47 5.72 3.21 -6.91
C PHE A 47 4.89 2.74 -5.72
N SER A 48 5.54 2.56 -4.59
CA SER A 48 4.89 2.22 -3.32
C SER A 48 4.91 3.42 -2.39
N THR A 49 3.74 3.91 -1.99
CA THR A 49 3.67 4.96 -0.97
C THR A 49 4.06 4.38 0.39
N ILE A 50 4.88 5.12 1.13
CA ILE A 50 5.38 4.72 2.45
C ILE A 50 5.02 5.73 3.54
N THR A 51 4.96 5.25 4.78
CA THR A 51 4.81 6.09 5.97
C THR A 51 6.14 6.73 6.37
N LEU A 52 6.08 7.79 7.18
CA LEU A 52 7.28 8.40 7.77
C LEU A 52 7.98 7.45 8.75
N ASP A 53 7.25 6.59 9.46
CA ASP A 53 7.85 5.57 10.32
C ASP A 53 8.64 4.55 9.48
N GLN A 54 8.12 4.11 8.32
CA GLN A 54 8.88 3.22 7.41
C GLN A 54 10.15 3.91 6.90
N PHE A 55 10.06 5.19 6.52
CA PHE A 55 11.24 5.97 6.13
C PHE A 55 12.25 6.09 7.28
N TYR A 56 11.77 6.38 8.51
CA TYR A 56 12.61 6.48 9.70
C TYR A 56 13.32 5.15 10.00
N GLU A 57 12.59 4.03 9.98
CA GLU A 57 13.17 2.69 10.20
C GLU A 57 14.23 2.35 9.14
N TRP A 58 13.96 2.65 7.87
CA TRP A 58 14.96 2.49 6.81
C TRP A 58 16.21 3.35 7.05
N ARG A 59 16.01 4.58 7.51
CA ARG A 59 17.08 5.56 7.71
C ARG A 59 17.95 5.24 8.93
N VAL A 60 17.37 4.75 10.01
CA VAL A 60 18.02 4.61 11.33
C VAL A 60 18.35 3.16 11.67
N ASN A 61 17.46 2.24 11.33
CA ASN A 61 17.53 0.84 11.75
C ASN A 61 17.72 -0.12 10.56
N ASP A 62 18.12 0.38 9.38
CA ASP A 62 18.30 -0.41 8.16
C ASP A 62 17.06 -1.21 7.74
N GLY A 63 15.88 -0.70 8.09
CA GLY A 63 14.60 -1.25 7.67
C GLY A 63 14.51 -1.42 6.15
N ILE A 64 13.66 -2.32 5.71
CA ILE A 64 13.46 -2.64 4.30
C ILE A 64 12.24 -1.89 3.80
N LEU A 65 12.40 -1.13 2.73
CA LEU A 65 11.32 -0.42 2.04
C LEU A 65 10.69 -1.29 0.93
N PRO A 66 9.46 -0.98 0.53
CA PRO A 66 8.90 -1.56 -0.69
C PRO A 66 9.67 -1.07 -1.93
N TYR A 67 9.42 -1.72 -3.06
CA TYR A 67 9.96 -1.32 -4.35
C TYR A 67 9.50 0.10 -4.72
N ARG A 68 10.43 0.94 -5.22
CA ARG A 68 10.20 2.35 -5.58
C ARG A 68 9.41 3.14 -4.52
N PRO A 69 9.97 3.32 -3.31
CA PRO A 69 9.27 4.01 -2.23
C PRO A 69 9.12 5.51 -2.50
N ILE A 70 7.96 6.07 -2.12
CA ILE A 70 7.66 7.50 -2.17
C ILE A 70 6.82 7.90 -0.96
N MET A 71 7.09 9.08 -0.38
CA MET A 71 6.28 9.67 0.68
C MET A 71 5.30 10.68 0.09
N LEU A 72 4.01 10.54 0.37
CA LEU A 72 2.99 11.54 0.10
C LEU A 72 2.62 12.25 1.38
N THR A 73 2.62 13.59 1.35
CA THR A 73 2.28 14.41 2.52
C THR A 73 1.25 15.47 2.14
N VAL A 74 0.33 15.77 3.06
CA VAL A 74 -0.69 16.78 2.87
C VAL A 74 -0.70 17.66 4.11
N ASP A 75 -0.50 18.96 3.93
CA ASP A 75 -0.44 19.91 5.03
C ASP A 75 -1.81 20.56 5.27
N ASP A 76 -2.01 21.10 6.47
CA ASP A 76 -3.13 21.96 6.89
C ASP A 76 -4.47 21.29 7.17
N ASN A 77 -4.65 20.01 6.93
CA ASN A 77 -5.89 19.27 7.20
C ASN A 77 -7.16 19.89 6.59
N TYR A 78 -7.09 20.38 5.34
CA TYR A 78 -8.28 20.87 4.64
C TYR A 78 -9.27 19.77 4.31
N ILE A 79 -10.58 20.11 4.27
CA ILE A 79 -11.68 19.16 4.10
C ILE A 79 -11.57 18.31 2.82
N LEU A 80 -10.98 18.84 1.74
CA LEU A 80 -10.77 18.07 0.50
C LEU A 80 -9.78 16.92 0.70
N GLY A 81 -8.96 16.96 1.73
CA GLY A 81 -8.15 15.81 2.17
C GLY A 81 -9.03 14.63 2.54
N TYR A 82 -10.11 14.85 3.30
CA TYR A 82 -11.07 13.81 3.66
C TYR A 82 -12.02 13.46 2.52
N THR A 83 -12.63 14.47 1.87
CA THR A 83 -13.71 14.20 0.90
C THR A 83 -13.23 13.74 -0.46
N GLU A 84 -11.97 14.02 -0.83
CA GLU A 84 -11.43 13.68 -2.14
C GLU A 84 -10.13 12.87 -2.09
N MET A 85 -9.08 13.34 -1.38
CA MET A 85 -7.80 12.64 -1.40
C MET A 85 -7.85 11.29 -0.69
N TYR A 86 -8.48 11.21 0.49
CA TYR A 86 -8.60 9.98 1.26
C TYR A 86 -9.25 8.83 0.47
N PRO A 87 -10.44 9.00 -0.16
CA PRO A 87 -11.01 7.93 -0.97
C PRO A 87 -10.17 7.58 -2.21
N LEU A 88 -9.47 8.53 -2.83
CA LEU A 88 -8.59 8.26 -3.97
C LEU A 88 -7.36 7.44 -3.57
N LEU A 89 -6.76 7.74 -2.41
CA LEU A 89 -5.66 6.97 -1.83
C LEU A 89 -6.12 5.57 -1.43
N ALA A 90 -7.24 5.48 -0.70
CA ALA A 90 -7.82 4.22 -0.25
C ALA A 90 -8.11 3.26 -1.40
N ALA A 91 -8.74 3.78 -2.47
CA ALA A 91 -9.05 2.98 -3.67
C ALA A 91 -7.82 2.39 -4.37
N ARG A 92 -6.63 2.96 -4.15
CA ARG A 92 -5.36 2.50 -4.75
C ARG A 92 -4.44 1.77 -3.77
N GLY A 93 -4.88 1.55 -2.52
CA GLY A 93 -4.03 0.99 -1.46
C GLY A 93 -2.83 1.86 -1.11
N MET A 94 -2.91 3.15 -1.37
CA MET A 94 -1.87 4.12 -1.10
C MET A 94 -2.03 4.76 0.27
N VAL A 95 -0.91 5.19 0.87
CA VAL A 95 -0.89 5.90 2.15
C VAL A 95 -0.32 7.30 1.97
N ALA A 96 -0.78 8.25 2.80
CA ALA A 96 -0.20 9.59 2.89
C ALA A 96 -0.14 10.04 4.35
N THR A 97 0.67 11.06 4.63
CA THR A 97 0.74 11.71 5.94
C THR A 97 -0.05 13.01 5.91
N ASN A 98 -0.99 13.17 6.86
CA ASN A 98 -1.77 14.39 7.06
C ASN A 98 -1.13 15.23 8.17
N TYR A 99 -0.39 16.25 7.84
CA TYR A 99 0.19 17.21 8.78
C TYR A 99 -0.85 18.24 9.20
N THR A 100 -1.28 18.14 10.44
CA THR A 100 -2.45 18.85 10.96
C THR A 100 -2.07 19.93 11.94
N HIS A 101 -2.47 21.18 11.68
CA HIS A 101 -2.47 22.22 12.71
C HIS A 101 -3.74 22.11 13.57
N THR A 102 -3.57 21.83 14.87
CA THR A 102 -4.61 21.22 15.69
C THR A 102 -5.71 22.17 16.15
N ARG A 103 -5.39 23.47 16.32
CA ARG A 103 -6.36 24.49 16.74
C ARG A 103 -7.28 24.97 15.62
N GLY A 104 -7.00 24.62 14.37
CA GLY A 104 -7.88 24.90 13.23
C GLY A 104 -8.96 23.85 13.00
N ILE A 105 -8.89 22.70 13.68
CA ILE A 105 -9.84 21.60 13.51
C ILE A 105 -11.21 21.96 14.09
N GLY A 106 -12.25 21.84 13.26
CA GLY A 106 -13.63 22.11 13.68
C GLY A 106 -13.99 23.59 13.83
N ILE A 107 -13.09 24.53 13.56
CA ILE A 107 -13.30 25.98 13.65
C ILE A 107 -13.25 26.58 12.26
N GLY A 108 -14.42 26.99 11.74
CA GLY A 108 -14.51 27.59 10.41
C GLY A 108 -14.36 26.57 9.26
N SER A 109 -14.80 26.96 8.07
CA SER A 109 -14.60 26.18 6.87
C SER A 109 -13.17 26.39 6.37
N PRO A 110 -12.52 25.43 5.76
CA PRO A 110 -12.90 24.09 5.33
C PRO A 110 -11.96 23.00 5.85
N LYS A 111 -11.88 22.79 7.15
CA LYS A 111 -11.02 21.77 7.78
C LYS A 111 -11.78 20.49 8.07
N ALA A 112 -11.11 19.35 7.99
CA ALA A 112 -11.67 18.08 8.45
C ALA A 112 -11.82 18.11 9.99
N SER A 113 -12.87 17.47 10.50
CA SER A 113 -13.11 17.34 11.94
C SER A 113 -12.18 16.29 12.58
N TRP A 114 -12.05 16.30 13.90
CA TRP A 114 -11.30 15.26 14.61
C TRP A 114 -11.83 13.85 14.37
N GLN A 115 -13.15 13.68 14.24
CA GLN A 115 -13.75 12.39 13.90
C GLN A 115 -13.25 11.91 12.52
N GLN A 116 -13.24 12.79 11.52
CA GLN A 116 -12.76 12.46 10.17
C GLN A 116 -11.24 12.20 10.16
N VAL A 117 -10.46 12.97 10.91
CA VAL A 117 -9.02 12.74 11.07
C VAL A 117 -8.76 11.38 11.70
N THR A 118 -9.50 11.01 12.74
CA THR A 118 -9.38 9.72 13.42
C THR A 118 -9.79 8.56 12.52
N GLU A 119 -10.85 8.73 11.72
CA GLU A 119 -11.28 7.74 10.71
C GLU A 119 -10.17 7.47 9.70
N MET A 120 -9.60 8.52 9.12
CA MET A 120 -8.51 8.42 8.13
C MET A 120 -7.25 7.75 8.70
N ASP A 121 -6.87 8.12 9.94
CA ASP A 121 -5.71 7.56 10.63
C ASP A 121 -5.92 6.09 11.02
N THR A 122 -7.09 5.77 11.56
CA THR A 122 -7.45 4.39 11.95
C THR A 122 -7.54 3.46 10.74
N ALA A 123 -7.97 3.97 9.59
CA ALA A 123 -7.97 3.24 8.33
C ALA A 123 -6.54 2.96 7.81
N GLY A 124 -5.51 3.58 8.39
CA GLY A 124 -4.12 3.42 7.96
C GLY A 124 -3.80 4.00 6.59
N VAL A 125 -4.64 4.91 6.08
CA VAL A 125 -4.52 5.48 4.73
C VAL A 125 -3.98 6.90 4.76
N PHE A 126 -4.43 7.72 5.72
CA PHE A 126 -4.07 9.11 5.81
C PHE A 126 -3.68 9.44 7.25
N LEU A 127 -2.40 9.19 7.55
CA LEU A 127 -1.87 9.18 8.91
C LEU A 127 -1.70 10.60 9.46
N VAL A 128 -2.32 10.86 10.62
CA VAL A 128 -2.23 12.19 11.24
C VAL A 128 -0.88 12.40 11.92
N GLU A 129 -0.24 13.54 11.63
CA GLU A 129 0.99 14.02 12.23
C GLU A 129 0.92 15.55 12.49
N ALA A 130 1.83 16.07 13.30
CA ALA A 130 1.75 17.44 13.79
C ALA A 130 2.23 18.51 12.80
N HIS A 131 1.50 19.64 12.77
CA HIS A 131 1.84 20.85 12.03
C HIS A 131 1.64 22.12 12.88
N THR A 132 2.08 22.09 14.15
CA THR A 132 1.80 23.08 15.20
C THR A 132 0.34 23.12 15.67
N GLN A 133 0.04 23.94 16.67
CA GLN A 133 -1.33 24.22 17.09
C GLN A 133 -2.01 25.27 16.20
N THR A 134 -1.35 26.42 15.97
CA THR A 134 -1.98 27.60 15.35
C THR A 134 -1.34 28.04 14.05
N HIS A 135 -0.38 27.27 13.51
CA HIS A 135 0.28 27.49 12.23
C HIS A 135 1.13 28.79 12.15
N PRO A 136 1.94 29.15 13.17
CA PRO A 136 2.80 30.31 13.10
C PRO A 136 4.10 30.03 12.33
N ARG A 137 4.77 31.09 11.86
CA ARG A 137 6.18 31.02 11.46
C ARG A 137 7.05 30.81 12.69
N LEU A 138 7.52 29.59 12.93
CA LEU A 138 8.21 29.20 14.18
C LEU A 138 9.49 30.03 14.46
N THR A 139 10.15 30.55 13.43
CA THR A 139 11.36 31.37 13.60
C THR A 139 11.06 32.81 14.02
N THR A 140 9.79 33.23 14.05
CA THR A 140 9.39 34.62 14.40
C THR A 140 8.75 34.73 15.78
N ILE A 141 8.64 33.63 16.51
CA ILE A 141 8.07 33.57 17.86
C ILE A 141 9.14 33.17 18.88
N THR A 142 8.86 33.37 20.16
CA THR A 142 9.81 33.03 21.23
C THR A 142 9.97 31.51 21.38
N THR A 143 11.09 31.03 21.92
CA THR A 143 11.34 29.60 22.19
C THR A 143 10.24 28.97 23.05
N THR A 144 9.72 29.71 24.03
CA THR A 144 8.59 29.27 24.87
C THR A 144 7.34 29.04 24.02
N GLN A 145 7.03 29.93 23.10
CA GLN A 145 5.90 29.78 22.18
C GLN A 145 6.15 28.64 21.20
N VAL A 146 7.37 28.46 20.67
CA VAL A 146 7.73 27.31 19.83
C VAL A 146 7.41 26.01 20.58
N ARG A 147 7.87 25.89 21.83
CA ARG A 147 7.59 24.72 22.66
C ARG A 147 6.08 24.47 22.87
N GLN A 148 5.32 25.53 23.12
CA GLN A 148 3.86 25.45 23.28
C GLN A 148 3.19 24.93 21.98
N GLU A 149 3.55 25.47 20.83
CA GLU A 149 3.04 25.10 19.53
C GLU A 149 3.34 23.62 19.18
N VAL A 150 4.56 23.19 19.47
CA VAL A 150 5.08 21.86 19.13
C VAL A 150 4.52 20.78 20.08
N VAL A 151 4.68 20.98 21.40
CA VAL A 151 4.20 20.04 22.43
C VAL A 151 2.67 20.01 22.45
N GLY A 152 2.03 21.19 22.34
CA GLY A 152 0.59 21.30 22.34
C GLY A 152 -0.05 20.57 21.16
N ALA A 153 0.50 20.67 19.95
CA ALA A 153 -0.01 19.94 18.80
C ALA A 153 0.05 18.42 19.01
N ARG A 154 1.15 17.91 19.57
CA ARG A 154 1.30 16.49 19.90
C ARG A 154 0.28 16.01 20.93
N GLN A 155 0.05 16.84 21.96
CA GLN A 155 -0.96 16.56 23.00
C GLN A 155 -2.39 16.60 22.44
N ASP A 156 -2.70 17.58 21.60
CA ASP A 156 -4.02 17.70 20.97
C ASP A 156 -4.31 16.47 20.09
N ILE A 157 -3.33 15.97 19.30
CA ILE A 157 -3.47 14.76 18.50
C ILE A 157 -3.71 13.55 19.42
N ALA A 158 -2.92 13.37 20.46
CA ALA A 158 -3.09 12.26 21.40
C ALA A 158 -4.47 12.29 22.08
N ALA A 159 -4.97 13.47 22.44
CA ALA A 159 -6.25 13.63 23.11
C ALA A 159 -7.45 13.35 22.17
N ASN A 160 -7.33 13.63 20.87
CA ASN A 160 -8.47 13.62 19.94
C ASN A 160 -8.41 12.53 18.87
N ALA A 161 -7.25 11.89 18.65
CA ALA A 161 -7.06 10.85 17.65
C ALA A 161 -6.70 9.50 18.29
N GLY A 162 -7.54 9.04 19.23
CA GLY A 162 -7.46 7.68 19.79
C GLY A 162 -6.16 7.37 20.57
N GLY A 163 -5.49 8.37 21.13
CA GLY A 163 -4.23 8.20 21.85
C GLY A 163 -2.98 8.17 20.94
N LYS A 164 -3.14 8.53 19.68
CA LYS A 164 -2.05 8.58 18.68
C LYS A 164 -0.88 9.43 19.16
N VAL A 165 0.31 8.87 19.16
CA VAL A 165 1.55 9.61 19.39
C VAL A 165 2.08 10.11 18.06
N SER A 166 2.01 11.42 17.80
CA SER A 166 2.61 12.02 16.62
C SER A 166 4.14 12.00 16.74
N ASN A 167 4.80 11.38 15.78
CA ASN A 167 6.26 11.21 15.75
C ASN A 167 6.94 12.08 14.69
N HIS A 168 6.17 12.65 13.78
CA HIS A 168 6.68 13.39 12.63
C HIS A 168 6.06 14.79 12.59
N PHE A 169 6.82 15.74 12.07
CA PHE A 169 6.43 17.13 12.07
C PHE A 169 6.65 17.77 10.70
N ALA A 170 5.79 18.68 10.28
CA ALA A 170 6.07 19.59 9.16
C ALA A 170 6.14 21.03 9.68
N TYR A 171 7.12 21.80 9.20
CA TYR A 171 7.27 23.19 9.60
C TYR A 171 6.31 24.08 8.83
N PRO A 172 5.39 24.83 9.49
CA PRO A 172 4.58 25.83 8.82
C PRO A 172 5.45 26.78 7.98
N TYR A 173 5.10 26.95 6.71
CA TYR A 173 5.86 27.76 5.73
C TYR A 173 7.32 27.31 5.53
N GLY A 174 7.70 26.10 5.95
CA GLY A 174 9.09 25.66 5.98
C GLY A 174 9.97 26.44 6.96
N SER A 175 9.38 27.11 7.97
CA SER A 175 10.08 28.03 8.88
C SER A 175 10.73 27.26 10.04
N TYR A 176 12.05 27.06 9.98
CA TYR A 176 12.82 26.38 11.02
C TYR A 176 14.23 26.97 11.18
N ASN A 177 14.83 26.71 12.34
CA ASN A 177 16.23 26.98 12.68
C ASN A 177 16.69 25.96 13.76
N ALA A 178 17.93 26.06 14.20
CA ALA A 178 18.48 25.16 15.21
C ALA A 178 17.68 25.13 16.52
N THR A 179 17.12 26.25 16.96
CA THR A 179 16.29 26.36 18.16
C THR A 179 14.97 25.57 17.99
N VAL A 180 14.30 25.74 16.83
CA VAL A 180 13.07 25.02 16.51
C VAL A 180 13.32 23.52 16.44
N ILE A 181 14.43 23.10 15.81
CA ILE A 181 14.83 21.68 15.76
C ILE A 181 15.04 21.11 17.17
N ALA A 182 15.74 21.86 18.03
CA ALA A 182 15.98 21.43 19.41
C ALA A 182 14.68 21.24 20.20
N GLU A 183 13.68 22.11 20.02
CA GLU A 183 12.37 21.98 20.65
C GLU A 183 11.58 20.77 20.13
N LEU A 184 11.67 20.44 18.83
CA LEU A 184 11.09 19.22 18.25
C LEU A 184 11.74 17.96 18.83
N GLN A 185 13.07 17.94 18.92
CA GLN A 185 13.81 16.83 19.50
C GLN A 185 13.47 16.64 20.99
N ALA A 186 13.41 17.72 21.74
CA ALA A 186 13.01 17.71 23.15
C ALA A 186 11.56 17.25 23.36
N ALA A 187 10.67 17.54 22.41
CA ALA A 187 9.29 17.06 22.40
C ALA A 187 9.17 15.58 21.95
N GLY A 188 10.25 14.94 21.51
CA GLY A 188 10.29 13.53 21.13
C GLY A 188 9.83 13.25 19.70
N PHE A 189 9.85 14.23 18.80
CA PHE A 189 9.65 13.99 17.37
C PHE A 189 10.87 13.26 16.77
N LYS A 190 10.63 12.47 15.75
CA LYS A 190 11.65 11.69 15.02
C LYS A 190 12.13 12.41 13.76
N THR A 191 11.25 13.15 13.08
CA THR A 191 11.56 13.83 11.82
C THR A 191 10.87 15.19 11.71
N GLY A 192 11.44 16.07 10.85
CA GLY A 192 10.87 17.36 10.46
C GLY A 192 10.91 17.54 8.94
N MET A 193 9.74 17.77 8.33
CA MET A 193 9.58 18.06 6.91
C MET A 193 9.66 19.55 6.63
N THR A 194 10.50 19.92 5.67
CA THR A 194 10.66 21.29 5.19
C THR A 194 9.85 21.53 3.90
N THR A 195 9.96 22.74 3.35
CA THR A 195 9.50 23.07 1.98
C THR A 195 10.66 23.13 0.98
N LYS A 196 11.87 22.72 1.38
CA LYS A 196 13.00 22.61 0.46
C LYS A 196 12.76 21.47 -0.53
N THR A 197 13.00 21.75 -1.80
CA THR A 197 12.90 20.74 -2.86
C THR A 197 14.14 19.86 -2.87
N GLY A 198 13.92 18.56 -3.13
CA GLY A 198 15.00 17.60 -3.24
C GLY A 198 14.57 16.19 -2.89
N LEU A 199 15.55 15.31 -2.85
CA LEU A 199 15.38 13.88 -2.58
C LEU A 199 16.02 13.54 -1.22
N ASN A 200 15.37 12.67 -0.46
CA ASN A 200 15.83 12.26 0.85
C ASN A 200 16.72 11.03 0.76
N THR A 201 17.89 11.11 1.34
CA THR A 201 18.91 10.05 1.36
C THR A 201 19.12 9.53 2.78
N ARG A 202 19.97 8.49 2.92
CA ARG A 202 20.41 8.04 4.25
C ARG A 202 21.23 9.08 5.01
N THR A 203 21.71 10.14 4.35
CA THR A 203 22.49 11.21 4.99
C THR A 203 21.72 12.52 5.16
N THR A 204 20.52 12.64 4.58
CA THR A 204 19.66 13.81 4.78
C THR A 204 19.35 13.95 6.27
N PRO A 205 19.55 15.13 6.89
CA PRO A 205 19.22 15.32 8.30
C PRO A 205 17.74 15.06 8.57
N LEU A 206 17.42 14.27 9.58
CA LEU A 206 16.05 13.84 9.88
C LEU A 206 15.07 14.99 10.13
N PHE A 207 15.57 16.12 10.60
CA PHE A 207 14.78 17.35 10.84
C PHE A 207 14.84 18.35 9.69
N GLU A 208 15.39 17.96 8.54
CA GLU A 208 15.47 18.78 7.32
C GLU A 208 15.03 18.01 6.08
N LEU A 209 14.03 17.13 6.21
CA LEU A 209 13.55 16.34 5.09
C LEU A 209 12.94 17.22 4.01
N GLN A 210 13.20 16.87 2.77
CA GLN A 210 12.88 17.65 1.58
C GLN A 210 11.61 17.13 0.91
N ARG A 211 10.85 18.05 0.28
CA ARG A 211 9.60 17.71 -0.40
C ARG A 211 9.45 18.51 -1.70
N TRP A 212 8.86 17.90 -2.70
CA TRP A 212 8.42 18.57 -3.93
C TRP A 212 6.97 19.01 -3.80
N GLY A 213 6.62 20.23 -4.27
CA GLY A 213 5.23 20.66 -4.31
C GLY A 213 4.46 19.94 -5.42
N GLY A 214 3.28 19.38 -5.10
CA GLY A 214 2.39 18.73 -6.03
C GLY A 214 1.19 19.58 -6.46
N ASP A 215 0.79 20.56 -5.63
CA ASP A 215 -0.33 21.45 -5.94
C ASP A 215 -0.08 22.30 -7.20
N GLY A 216 -1.15 22.57 -7.96
CA GLY A 216 -1.12 23.38 -9.17
C GLY A 216 -0.38 22.76 -10.35
N LYS A 217 0.08 21.51 -10.24
CA LYS A 217 0.84 20.85 -11.29
C LYS A 217 0.01 19.79 -11.98
N ASN A 218 -0.06 19.85 -13.30
CA ASN A 218 -0.48 18.72 -14.10
C ASN A 218 0.62 17.64 -14.09
N LEU A 219 0.31 16.45 -14.61
CA LEU A 219 1.24 15.31 -14.57
C LEU A 219 2.60 15.64 -15.23
N THR A 220 2.62 16.32 -16.34
CA THR A 220 3.87 16.66 -17.05
C THR A 220 4.79 17.54 -16.20
N THR A 221 4.24 18.60 -15.60
CA THR A 221 5.00 19.51 -14.74
C THR A 221 5.42 18.82 -13.44
N PHE A 222 4.53 17.99 -12.86
CA PHE A 222 4.83 17.21 -11.67
C PHE A 222 6.04 16.29 -11.90
N LEU A 223 6.06 15.55 -13.01
CA LEU A 223 7.14 14.61 -13.35
C LEU A 223 8.46 15.34 -13.64
N ALA A 224 8.40 16.47 -14.36
CA ALA A 224 9.59 17.27 -14.66
C ALA A 224 10.24 17.84 -13.39
N ASP A 225 9.43 18.40 -12.50
CA ASP A 225 9.92 19.06 -11.30
C ASP A 225 10.42 18.07 -10.24
N SER A 226 9.73 16.96 -10.06
CA SER A 226 10.07 15.96 -9.04
C SER A 226 11.18 14.98 -9.44
N GLY A 227 11.58 14.99 -10.70
CA GLY A 227 12.53 14.01 -11.26
C GLY A 227 11.94 12.59 -11.42
N LEU A 228 10.67 12.39 -11.09
CA LEU A 228 10.00 11.09 -11.22
C LEU A 228 9.72 10.70 -12.68
N GLY A 229 9.82 11.65 -13.62
CA GLY A 229 9.65 11.39 -15.05
C GLY A 229 10.80 10.66 -15.72
N THR A 230 11.97 10.63 -15.09
CA THR A 230 13.13 9.84 -15.54
C THR A 230 13.16 8.51 -14.80
N LEU A 231 12.32 7.60 -15.26
CA LEU A 231 12.37 6.23 -14.74
C LEU A 231 13.66 5.55 -15.20
N PRO A 232 14.25 4.66 -14.36
CA PRO A 232 15.33 3.81 -14.81
C PRO A 232 14.89 2.98 -16.04
N PRO A 233 15.82 2.52 -16.87
CA PRO A 233 15.51 1.64 -17.98
C PRO A 233 14.61 0.48 -17.52
N SER A 234 13.61 0.13 -18.34
CA SER A 234 12.80 -1.05 -18.05
C SER A 234 13.70 -2.29 -18.03
N PRO A 235 13.41 -3.29 -17.19
CA PRO A 235 14.10 -4.57 -17.26
C PRO A 235 13.95 -5.18 -18.66
N PRO A 236 14.87 -6.04 -19.09
CA PRO A 236 14.81 -6.72 -20.39
C PRO A 236 13.57 -7.62 -20.57
N GLY A 237 12.94 -7.98 -19.47
CA GLY A 237 11.71 -8.78 -19.37
C GLY A 237 10.83 -8.31 -18.21
N PRO A 238 9.81 -9.07 -17.83
CA PRO A 238 8.99 -8.76 -16.67
C PRO A 238 9.81 -8.80 -15.38
N GLY A 239 9.39 -8.05 -14.34
CA GLY A 239 9.98 -8.11 -13.01
C GLY A 239 10.57 -6.80 -12.52
N TRP A 240 11.42 -6.90 -11.50
CA TRP A 240 11.91 -5.78 -10.71
C TRP A 240 13.42 -5.78 -10.60
N ILE A 241 14.03 -4.66 -10.94
CA ILE A 241 15.47 -4.45 -10.79
C ILE A 241 15.71 -3.59 -9.56
N LEU A 242 16.59 -4.05 -8.68
CA LEU A 242 17.14 -3.29 -7.57
C LEU A 242 18.56 -2.88 -7.94
N ASP A 243 18.74 -1.59 -8.19
CA ASP A 243 20.03 -1.00 -8.57
C ASP A 243 20.89 -0.65 -7.34
N ASP A 244 22.19 -0.47 -7.54
CA ASP A 244 23.10 -0.04 -6.48
C ASP A 244 22.84 1.41 -6.00
N ALA A 245 22.08 2.19 -6.77
CA ALA A 245 21.63 3.53 -6.43
C ALA A 245 20.25 3.58 -5.73
N ASP A 246 19.53 2.46 -5.66
CA ASP A 246 18.20 2.40 -5.09
C ASP A 246 18.19 2.43 -3.54
N PRO A 247 17.09 2.87 -2.90
CA PRO A 247 16.89 2.71 -1.45
C PRO A 247 17.01 1.27 -0.95
N ALA A 248 16.82 0.31 -1.85
CA ALA A 248 16.99 -1.12 -1.60
C ALA A 248 18.43 -1.52 -1.34
N ALA A 249 19.42 -0.81 -1.91
CA ALA A 249 20.84 -1.13 -1.80
C ALA A 249 21.45 -0.58 -0.50
N LEU A 250 22.18 -1.44 0.19
CA LEU A 250 22.85 -1.10 1.45
C LEU A 250 24.28 -1.66 1.46
N PRO A 251 25.27 -0.84 1.09
CA PRO A 251 26.68 -1.21 1.21
C PRO A 251 27.09 -1.25 2.68
N ARG A 252 27.89 -2.23 3.04
CA ARG A 252 28.47 -2.44 4.36
C ARG A 252 29.99 -2.60 4.26
N GLY A 253 30.68 -2.20 5.32
CA GLY A 253 32.14 -2.13 5.32
C GLY A 253 32.69 -0.86 4.68
N ALA A 254 34.01 -0.68 4.77
CA ALA A 254 34.67 0.49 4.22
C ALA A 254 35.08 0.28 2.75
N GLY A 255 35.30 1.40 2.04
CA GLY A 255 35.95 1.37 0.72
C GLY A 255 35.03 1.17 -0.48
N TRP A 256 33.70 1.23 -0.31
CA TRP A 256 32.77 1.28 -1.44
C TRP A 256 32.81 2.64 -2.14
N THR A 257 33.06 2.64 -3.44
CA THR A 257 33.10 3.84 -4.28
C THR A 257 32.24 3.64 -5.52
N ALA A 258 31.61 4.70 -5.99
CA ALA A 258 30.86 4.67 -7.23
C ALA A 258 31.81 4.70 -8.43
N LEU A 259 31.61 3.80 -9.38
CA LEU A 259 32.33 3.73 -10.65
C LEU A 259 31.34 4.02 -11.79
N SER A 260 31.60 5.06 -12.57
CA SER A 260 30.87 5.28 -13.83
C SER A 260 31.36 4.32 -14.89
N ASN A 261 30.45 3.52 -15.44
CA ASN A 261 30.76 2.50 -16.44
C ASN A 261 29.55 2.27 -17.36
N SER A 262 29.73 2.46 -18.65
CA SER A 262 28.67 2.29 -19.66
C SER A 262 28.13 0.85 -19.75
N SER A 263 28.85 -0.15 -19.26
CA SER A 263 28.37 -1.53 -19.19
C SER A 263 27.52 -1.82 -17.95
N SER A 264 27.52 -0.94 -16.95
CA SER A 264 26.69 -1.08 -15.77
C SER A 264 25.23 -0.68 -16.04
N TYR A 265 24.30 -1.20 -15.25
CA TYR A 265 22.91 -0.75 -15.27
C TYR A 265 22.88 0.74 -14.88
N GLN A 266 22.17 1.54 -15.61
CA GLN A 266 22.15 3.00 -15.46
C GLN A 266 23.54 3.68 -15.53
N GLY A 267 24.56 3.01 -16.08
CA GLY A 267 25.89 3.59 -16.29
C GLY A 267 26.76 3.73 -15.05
N ARG A 268 26.40 3.06 -13.95
CA ARG A 268 27.09 3.14 -12.66
C ARG A 268 27.10 1.78 -11.95
N SER A 269 28.12 1.54 -11.14
CA SER A 269 28.16 0.44 -10.16
C SER A 269 28.96 0.85 -8.92
N LEU A 270 28.73 0.19 -7.80
CA LEU A 270 29.61 0.27 -6.63
C LEU A 270 30.77 -0.70 -6.76
N VAL A 271 31.95 -0.25 -6.40
CA VAL A 271 33.16 -1.06 -6.37
C VAL A 271 33.79 -0.93 -4.99
N GLY A 272 34.12 -2.06 -4.37
CA GLY A 272 34.71 -2.10 -3.03
C GLY A 272 35.70 -3.21 -2.85
N THR A 273 36.69 -3.01 -1.98
CA THR A 273 37.65 -4.07 -1.63
C THR A 273 36.95 -5.20 -0.89
N GLY A 274 37.15 -6.44 -1.34
CA GLY A 274 36.67 -7.64 -0.65
C GLY A 274 37.25 -7.75 0.77
N GLY A 275 36.54 -8.42 1.63
CA GLY A 275 36.91 -8.69 3.01
C GLY A 275 35.70 -9.17 3.79
N SER A 276 35.90 -9.81 4.95
CA SER A 276 34.83 -10.43 5.74
C SER A 276 33.71 -9.45 6.20
N ALA A 277 34.00 -8.14 6.19
CA ALA A 277 33.04 -7.11 6.59
C ALA A 277 32.43 -6.36 5.36
N SER A 278 32.90 -6.61 4.14
CA SER A 278 32.45 -5.90 2.94
C SER A 278 31.32 -6.65 2.25
N SER A 279 30.18 -5.99 2.10
CA SER A 279 29.02 -6.54 1.39
C SER A 279 28.13 -5.44 0.84
N VAL A 280 27.30 -5.79 -0.15
CA VAL A 280 26.13 -4.99 -0.54
C VAL A 280 24.90 -5.87 -0.42
N ARG A 281 23.90 -5.39 0.30
CA ARG A 281 22.60 -6.02 0.40
C ARG A 281 21.58 -5.25 -0.42
N TRP A 282 20.93 -5.91 -1.36
CA TRP A 282 19.71 -5.42 -1.99
C TRP A 282 18.52 -6.04 -1.27
N ALA A 283 17.59 -5.23 -0.82
CA ALA A 283 16.42 -5.71 -0.09
C ALA A 283 15.21 -4.81 -0.34
N ALA A 284 14.10 -5.39 -0.81
CA ALA A 284 12.84 -4.70 -1.01
C ALA A 284 11.65 -5.64 -0.83
N HIS A 285 10.51 -5.08 -0.39
CA HIS A 285 9.24 -5.76 -0.57
C HIS A 285 8.82 -5.56 -2.02
N LEU A 286 8.88 -6.64 -2.81
CA LEU A 286 8.46 -6.61 -4.22
C LEU A 286 6.94 -6.54 -4.33
N PRO A 287 6.39 -5.96 -5.42
CA PRO A 287 4.95 -5.89 -5.64
C PRO A 287 4.26 -7.26 -5.70
N GLU A 288 4.98 -8.28 -6.16
CA GLU A 288 4.47 -9.64 -6.31
C GLU A 288 5.38 -10.66 -5.63
N ALA A 289 4.78 -11.76 -5.20
CA ALA A 289 5.46 -12.93 -4.68
C ALA A 289 5.48 -14.05 -5.74
N GLY A 290 6.22 -15.10 -5.51
CA GLY A 290 6.25 -16.26 -6.40
C GLY A 290 7.65 -16.75 -6.70
N THR A 291 7.78 -17.62 -7.70
CA THR A 291 9.08 -18.12 -8.15
C THR A 291 9.69 -17.16 -9.15
N MET A 292 10.92 -16.75 -8.88
CA MET A 292 11.66 -15.78 -9.70
C MET A 292 13.04 -16.32 -10.08
N ASN A 293 13.44 -16.10 -11.32
CA ASN A 293 14.84 -16.20 -11.70
C ASN A 293 15.56 -14.96 -11.18
N VAL A 294 16.46 -15.15 -10.23
CA VAL A 294 17.25 -14.06 -9.65
C VAL A 294 18.50 -13.92 -10.49
N GLN A 295 18.73 -12.73 -11.04
CA GLN A 295 19.88 -12.43 -11.88
C GLN A 295 20.68 -11.30 -11.26
N ALA A 296 22.01 -11.34 -11.43
CA ALA A 296 22.88 -10.26 -11.01
C ALA A 296 23.64 -9.68 -12.20
N ARG A 297 24.04 -8.42 -12.05
CA ARG A 297 24.88 -7.69 -13.00
C ARG A 297 26.03 -7.05 -12.26
N TRP A 298 27.19 -6.94 -12.93
CA TRP A 298 28.39 -6.30 -12.39
C TRP A 298 29.25 -5.71 -13.52
N SER A 299 30.21 -4.85 -13.15
CA SER A 299 31.25 -4.38 -14.03
C SER A 299 32.49 -5.29 -13.93
N ALA A 300 32.82 -6.01 -15.00
CA ALA A 300 33.98 -6.91 -15.01
C ALA A 300 35.30 -6.14 -15.13
N SER A 301 36.33 -6.66 -14.46
CA SER A 301 37.73 -6.20 -14.59
C SER A 301 38.65 -7.31 -14.04
N SER A 302 39.91 -7.34 -14.47
CA SER A 302 40.88 -8.35 -14.04
C SER A 302 41.20 -8.34 -12.54
N ASP A 303 40.93 -7.22 -11.85
CA ASP A 303 41.12 -7.05 -10.41
C ASP A 303 39.89 -7.44 -9.59
N ARG A 304 38.78 -7.83 -10.25
CA ARG A 304 37.56 -8.25 -9.57
C ARG A 304 37.73 -9.61 -8.87
N ALA A 305 36.83 -9.88 -7.91
CA ALA A 305 36.81 -11.14 -7.20
C ALA A 305 36.53 -12.32 -8.14
N ALA A 306 37.39 -13.33 -8.10
CA ALA A 306 37.19 -14.58 -8.82
C ALA A 306 36.11 -15.47 -8.15
N SER A 307 35.75 -15.16 -6.90
CA SER A 307 34.79 -15.90 -6.09
C SER A 307 33.92 -14.92 -5.30
N ALA A 308 33.12 -14.13 -6.01
CA ALA A 308 32.10 -13.27 -5.40
C ALA A 308 30.87 -14.11 -5.05
N THR A 309 30.41 -14.04 -3.82
CA THR A 309 29.30 -14.85 -3.33
C THR A 309 28.05 -14.01 -3.22
N TYR A 310 26.97 -14.43 -3.89
CA TYR A 310 25.63 -13.92 -3.71
C TYR A 310 24.84 -14.86 -2.81
N THR A 311 24.29 -14.33 -1.71
CA THR A 311 23.36 -15.05 -0.83
C THR A 311 21.95 -14.56 -1.07
N ILE A 312 21.07 -15.44 -1.52
CA ILE A 312 19.67 -15.18 -1.81
C ILE A 312 18.83 -15.72 -0.65
N GLN A 313 18.02 -14.86 0.00
CA GLN A 313 17.08 -15.26 1.05
C GLN A 313 15.74 -15.64 0.39
N ALA A 314 15.56 -16.92 0.14
CA ALA A 314 14.34 -17.49 -0.42
C ALA A 314 13.38 -17.98 0.68
N ALA A 315 12.17 -18.39 0.31
CA ALA A 315 11.16 -18.88 1.24
C ALA A 315 11.58 -20.14 2.00
N ASP A 316 12.43 -20.96 1.39
CA ASP A 316 12.99 -22.21 1.95
C ASP A 316 14.34 -22.00 2.66
N GLY A 317 14.84 -20.77 2.72
CA GLY A 317 16.08 -20.40 3.40
C GLY A 317 17.12 -19.73 2.52
N PRO A 318 18.35 -19.54 3.02
CA PRO A 318 19.43 -18.90 2.28
C PRO A 318 20.08 -19.85 1.27
N HIS A 319 20.27 -19.36 0.05
CA HIS A 319 21.02 -20.05 -1.01
C HIS A 319 22.24 -19.22 -1.38
N MET A 320 23.39 -19.89 -1.60
CA MET A 320 24.65 -19.23 -1.92
C MET A 320 25.10 -19.60 -3.34
N VAL A 321 25.40 -18.59 -4.14
CA VAL A 321 25.90 -18.74 -5.52
C VAL A 321 27.19 -17.96 -5.67
N THR A 322 28.25 -18.61 -6.14
CA THR A 322 29.54 -17.98 -6.37
C THR A 322 29.75 -17.71 -7.85
N VAL A 323 30.19 -16.51 -8.18
CA VAL A 323 30.48 -16.08 -9.55
C VAL A 323 31.88 -15.49 -9.67
N ASP A 324 32.46 -15.59 -10.86
CA ASP A 324 33.71 -14.90 -11.23
C ASP A 324 33.38 -13.55 -11.86
N GLN A 325 33.60 -12.46 -11.13
CA GLN A 325 33.30 -11.11 -11.58
C GLN A 325 34.38 -10.53 -12.54
N ARG A 326 35.43 -11.29 -12.86
CA ARG A 326 36.45 -10.88 -13.85
C ARG A 326 35.95 -10.98 -15.28
N SER A 327 34.84 -11.66 -15.52
CA SER A 327 34.22 -11.87 -16.83
C SER A 327 32.72 -11.54 -16.80
N ARG A 328 32.08 -11.59 -17.97
CA ARG A 328 30.61 -11.37 -18.14
C ARG A 328 30.11 -10.02 -17.65
N GLY A 329 30.95 -8.99 -17.62
CA GLY A 329 30.56 -7.64 -17.25
C GLY A 329 29.48 -7.07 -18.16
N GLY A 330 28.46 -6.48 -17.56
CA GLY A 330 27.34 -5.89 -18.29
C GLY A 330 26.24 -6.87 -18.73
N GLU A 331 26.39 -8.16 -18.45
CA GLU A 331 25.38 -9.17 -18.71
C GLU A 331 24.49 -9.39 -17.48
N TRP A 332 23.23 -9.81 -17.71
CA TRP A 332 22.41 -10.39 -16.67
C TRP A 332 22.77 -11.88 -16.52
N VAL A 333 23.27 -12.24 -15.36
CA VAL A 333 23.74 -13.59 -15.05
C VAL A 333 22.81 -14.23 -14.05
N SER A 334 22.14 -15.31 -14.43
CA SER A 334 21.26 -16.05 -13.53
C SER A 334 22.04 -16.63 -12.35
N LEU A 335 21.53 -16.38 -11.16
CA LEU A 335 21.96 -16.98 -9.90
C LEU A 335 21.10 -18.19 -9.52
N GLY A 336 20.01 -18.44 -10.26
CA GLY A 336 19.07 -19.52 -10.01
C GLY A 336 17.63 -19.04 -9.85
N SER A 337 16.72 -20.00 -9.66
CA SER A 337 15.30 -19.76 -9.49
C SER A 337 14.89 -20.05 -8.05
N TYR A 338 14.23 -19.11 -7.40
CA TYR A 338 13.88 -19.17 -5.98
C TYR A 338 12.46 -18.68 -5.75
N SER A 339 11.79 -19.25 -4.74
CA SER A 339 10.45 -18.82 -4.33
C SER A 339 10.53 -17.75 -3.24
N PHE A 340 9.70 -16.71 -3.39
CA PHE A 340 9.55 -15.63 -2.42
C PHE A 340 8.12 -15.60 -1.90
N ALA A 341 7.95 -15.63 -0.58
CA ALA A 341 6.63 -15.67 0.04
C ALA A 341 5.97 -14.28 0.07
N PRO A 342 4.62 -14.21 0.02
CA PRO A 342 3.91 -12.96 0.16
C PRO A 342 4.27 -12.21 1.45
N GLY A 343 4.51 -10.90 1.34
CA GLY A 343 4.83 -10.04 2.49
C GLY A 343 6.25 -10.16 3.03
N GLN A 344 7.04 -11.13 2.57
CA GLN A 344 8.46 -11.21 2.90
C GLN A 344 9.29 -10.36 1.93
N PRO A 345 10.37 -9.70 2.40
CA PRO A 345 11.26 -8.99 1.50
C PRO A 345 12.09 -9.96 0.68
N ALA A 346 12.30 -9.63 -0.59
CA ALA A 346 13.33 -10.25 -1.42
C ALA A 346 14.69 -9.66 -1.03
N ILE A 347 15.64 -10.52 -0.65
CA ILE A 347 16.95 -10.10 -0.17
C ILE A 347 18.03 -10.85 -0.94
N VAL A 348 18.99 -10.10 -1.50
CA VAL A 348 20.22 -10.64 -2.09
C VAL A 348 21.41 -9.90 -1.48
N THR A 349 22.41 -10.63 -1.02
CA THR A 349 23.63 -10.06 -0.44
C THR A 349 24.84 -10.50 -1.23
N LEU A 350 25.58 -9.56 -1.80
CA LEU A 350 26.91 -9.79 -2.38
C LEU A 350 27.97 -9.67 -1.29
N SER A 351 28.87 -10.63 -1.23
CA SER A 351 30.06 -10.63 -0.36
C SER A 351 31.24 -11.33 -1.03
N GLY A 352 32.44 -11.16 -0.48
CA GLY A 352 33.64 -11.85 -0.96
C GLY A 352 34.82 -11.60 -0.06
N LEU A 353 35.70 -12.60 0.08
CA LEU A 353 36.86 -12.54 0.98
C LEU A 353 38.11 -11.95 0.32
N ALA A 354 38.21 -12.02 -0.99
CA ALA A 354 39.39 -11.56 -1.75
C ALA A 354 38.99 -10.91 -3.06
N GLY A 355 39.84 -10.02 -3.55
CA GLY A 355 39.62 -9.25 -4.78
C GLY A 355 38.70 -8.06 -4.58
N THR A 356 38.46 -7.30 -5.62
CA THR A 356 37.54 -6.16 -5.63
C THR A 356 36.16 -6.64 -6.03
N LEU A 357 35.14 -6.34 -5.21
CA LEU A 357 33.74 -6.64 -5.51
C LEU A 357 33.16 -5.55 -6.41
N SER A 358 32.28 -5.93 -7.34
CA SER A 358 31.45 -5.03 -8.12
C SER A 358 29.98 -5.32 -7.86
N ALA A 359 29.27 -4.34 -7.33
CA ALA A 359 27.85 -4.37 -7.07
C ALA A 359 27.16 -3.38 -8.01
N ASP A 360 26.33 -3.89 -8.92
CA ASP A 360 25.61 -3.11 -9.92
C ASP A 360 24.11 -3.25 -9.64
N ALA A 361 23.47 -4.29 -10.16
CA ALA A 361 22.06 -4.48 -9.98
C ALA A 361 21.68 -5.96 -9.81
N VAL A 362 20.52 -6.19 -9.20
CA VAL A 362 19.87 -7.50 -9.10
C VAL A 362 18.49 -7.41 -9.75
N TRP A 363 18.17 -8.36 -10.62
CA TRP A 363 16.87 -8.46 -11.27
C TRP A 363 16.12 -9.69 -10.78
N PHE A 364 14.91 -9.47 -10.28
CA PHE A 364 13.95 -10.50 -9.92
C PHE A 364 12.97 -10.63 -11.08
N GLU A 365 13.21 -11.63 -11.93
CA GLU A 365 12.39 -11.93 -13.09
C GLU A 365 11.37 -13.01 -12.71
N PRO A 366 10.05 -12.69 -12.68
CA PRO A 366 9.03 -13.70 -12.43
C PRO A 366 9.13 -14.79 -13.48
N LEU A 367 9.32 -16.01 -13.05
CA LEU A 367 9.14 -17.14 -13.94
C LEU A 367 7.63 -17.29 -14.15
N ALA A 368 7.23 -17.29 -15.43
CA ALA A 368 5.89 -17.72 -15.77
C ALA A 368 5.72 -19.12 -15.22
N THR A 369 5.18 -19.25 -14.03
CA THR A 369 4.67 -20.53 -13.58
C THR A 369 3.56 -20.90 -14.55
N PRO A 370 3.53 -22.15 -15.09
CA PRO A 370 2.28 -22.73 -15.47
C PRO A 370 1.47 -22.65 -14.19
N ALA A 371 0.44 -21.82 -14.17
CA ALA A 371 -0.32 -21.50 -12.97
C ALA A 371 -0.85 -22.79 -12.34
N ALA A 372 -0.11 -23.31 -11.36
CA ALA A 372 -0.79 -23.98 -10.27
C ALA A 372 -1.59 -22.88 -9.58
N PRO A 373 -2.90 -22.98 -9.56
CA PRO A 373 -3.75 -21.96 -9.00
C PRO A 373 -3.37 -21.73 -7.55
N LEU A 374 -2.98 -20.50 -7.22
CA LEU A 374 -2.72 -20.12 -5.83
C LEU A 374 -4.08 -19.95 -5.15
N ASP A 375 -4.38 -20.87 -4.23
CA ASP A 375 -5.58 -20.78 -3.41
C ASP A 375 -5.30 -19.89 -2.18
N LEU A 376 -5.98 -18.75 -2.10
CA LEU A 376 -5.92 -17.90 -0.94
C LEU A 376 -6.89 -18.41 0.12
N VAL A 377 -6.38 -18.82 1.27
CA VAL A 377 -7.21 -19.16 2.43
C VAL A 377 -7.06 -18.08 3.49
N ILE A 378 -8.19 -17.45 3.83
CA ILE A 378 -8.24 -16.44 4.90
C ILE A 378 -9.01 -17.00 6.08
N ASP A 379 -8.29 -17.35 7.13
CA ASP A 379 -8.89 -17.76 8.38
C ASP A 379 -9.19 -16.55 9.28
N VAL A 380 -10.46 -16.40 9.63
CA VAL A 380 -10.92 -15.45 10.64
C VAL A 380 -11.58 -16.25 11.75
N ALA A 381 -10.76 -16.70 12.70
CA ALA A 381 -11.19 -17.58 13.78
C ALA A 381 -12.32 -16.95 14.62
N SER A 382 -12.24 -15.63 14.88
CA SER A 382 -13.29 -14.85 15.58
C SER A 382 -13.14 -13.35 15.29
N GLY A 383 -14.17 -12.57 15.62
CA GLY A 383 -14.16 -11.10 15.44
C GLY A 383 -14.29 -10.68 13.98
N VAL A 384 -13.79 -9.50 13.64
CA VAL A 384 -13.88 -8.88 12.32
C VAL A 384 -12.47 -8.64 11.78
N LYS A 385 -12.22 -9.01 10.51
CA LYS A 385 -11.01 -8.71 9.77
C LYS A 385 -11.40 -7.97 8.50
N THR A 386 -10.86 -6.76 8.30
CA THR A 386 -11.13 -5.94 7.11
C THR A 386 -9.94 -5.99 6.16
N GLN A 387 -10.19 -6.09 4.87
CA GLN A 387 -9.17 -6.16 3.82
C GLN A 387 -8.23 -4.94 3.88
N GLY A 388 -8.73 -3.74 4.12
CA GLY A 388 -7.95 -2.50 4.21
C GLY A 388 -6.92 -2.46 5.33
N GLN A 389 -7.07 -3.26 6.39
CA GLN A 389 -6.11 -3.32 7.51
C GLN A 389 -4.79 -4.00 7.16
N ALA A 390 -4.71 -4.73 6.06
CA ALA A 390 -3.50 -5.44 5.61
C ALA A 390 -2.62 -4.62 4.64
N GLY A 391 -2.94 -3.36 4.37
CA GLY A 391 -2.08 -2.43 3.63
C GLY A 391 -1.98 -2.65 2.11
N ARG A 392 -2.64 -3.66 1.54
CA ARG A 392 -2.68 -3.94 0.09
C ARG A 392 -4.03 -4.58 -0.28
N GLY A 393 -4.51 -4.33 -1.50
CA GLY A 393 -5.47 -5.24 -2.13
C GLY A 393 -4.76 -6.59 -2.37
N TRP A 394 -5.00 -7.56 -1.50
CA TRP A 394 -4.30 -8.86 -1.52
C TRP A 394 -4.95 -9.91 -2.40
N MET A 395 -5.88 -9.50 -3.25
CA MET A 395 -6.51 -10.37 -4.24
C MET A 395 -6.27 -9.82 -5.64
N GLY A 396 -5.04 -9.96 -6.12
CA GLY A 396 -4.65 -9.69 -7.48
C GLY A 396 -5.02 -10.83 -8.45
N PRO A 397 -4.73 -10.69 -9.74
CA PRO A 397 -5.02 -11.70 -10.76
C PRO A 397 -4.25 -13.02 -10.58
N GLU A 398 -3.23 -13.03 -9.72
CA GLU A 398 -2.43 -14.22 -9.36
C GLU A 398 -3.19 -15.24 -8.51
N TRP A 399 -4.28 -14.82 -7.85
CA TRP A 399 -5.11 -15.71 -7.04
C TRP A 399 -6.20 -16.38 -7.89
N SER A 400 -6.17 -17.69 -7.94
CA SER A 400 -7.13 -18.49 -8.68
C SER A 400 -8.37 -18.85 -7.88
N SER A 401 -8.31 -18.77 -6.55
CA SER A 401 -9.47 -18.92 -5.68
C SER A 401 -9.28 -18.17 -4.36
N LEU A 402 -10.40 -17.88 -3.68
CA LEU A 402 -10.43 -17.39 -2.32
C LEU A 402 -11.29 -18.29 -1.46
N THR A 403 -10.74 -18.77 -0.34
CA THR A 403 -11.52 -19.45 0.70
C THR A 403 -11.51 -18.65 2.00
N LYS A 404 -12.68 -18.24 2.46
CA LYS A 404 -12.90 -17.67 3.80
C LYS A 404 -13.25 -18.80 4.77
N SER A 405 -12.39 -19.05 5.76
CA SER A 405 -12.61 -20.00 6.86
C SER A 405 -12.75 -19.32 8.22
N GLY A 406 -13.01 -20.12 9.29
CA GLY A 406 -13.23 -19.60 10.65
C GLY A 406 -14.57 -18.91 10.85
N THR A 407 -15.03 -18.78 12.11
CA THR A 407 -16.37 -18.31 12.47
C THR A 407 -16.52 -16.78 12.48
N GLY A 408 -15.43 -16.03 12.37
CA GLY A 408 -15.44 -14.56 12.33
C GLY A 408 -15.92 -13.99 10.99
N LEU A 409 -15.98 -12.66 10.92
CA LEU A 409 -16.39 -11.89 9.76
C LEU A 409 -15.17 -11.37 8.98
N LEU A 410 -15.11 -11.67 7.69
CA LEU A 410 -14.20 -11.02 6.74
C LEU A 410 -14.95 -9.90 6.02
N VAL A 411 -14.38 -8.70 5.99
CA VAL A 411 -14.93 -7.56 5.24
C VAL A 411 -14.04 -7.29 4.04
N LEU A 412 -14.62 -7.33 2.83
CA LEU A 412 -13.98 -6.92 1.58
C LEU A 412 -14.49 -5.53 1.21
N ASP A 413 -13.61 -4.55 1.31
CA ASP A 413 -13.92 -3.13 1.15
C ASP A 413 -13.21 -2.48 -0.06
N ARG A 414 -12.58 -3.30 -0.92
CA ARG A 414 -11.80 -2.84 -2.07
C ARG A 414 -12.06 -3.68 -3.30
N THR A 415 -11.82 -3.08 -4.48
CA THR A 415 -11.81 -3.79 -5.75
C THR A 415 -10.76 -4.90 -5.75
N ASN A 416 -11.16 -6.09 -6.18
CA ASN A 416 -10.28 -7.24 -6.35
C ASN A 416 -10.31 -7.71 -7.81
N SER A 417 -9.18 -8.16 -8.31
CA SER A 417 -9.02 -8.64 -9.69
C SER A 417 -8.86 -10.16 -9.80
N ALA A 418 -8.95 -10.88 -8.67
CA ALA A 418 -8.97 -12.34 -8.68
C ALA A 418 -10.19 -12.87 -9.46
N ALA A 419 -9.95 -13.71 -10.47
CA ALA A 419 -10.99 -14.20 -11.37
C ALA A 419 -11.53 -15.59 -11.00
N GLY A 420 -10.93 -16.26 -10.01
CA GLY A 420 -11.31 -17.60 -9.56
C GLY A 420 -12.56 -17.64 -8.67
N PRO A 421 -12.97 -18.82 -8.18
CA PRO A 421 -14.11 -18.95 -7.30
C PRO A 421 -13.82 -18.43 -5.88
N LEU A 422 -14.85 -17.90 -5.23
CA LEU A 422 -14.89 -17.57 -3.83
C LEU A 422 -15.66 -18.64 -3.06
N ALA A 423 -15.05 -19.21 -2.02
CA ALA A 423 -15.72 -20.13 -1.10
C ALA A 423 -15.83 -19.49 0.30
N ILE A 424 -17.05 -19.40 0.84
CA ILE A 424 -17.30 -19.00 2.23
C ILE A 424 -17.58 -20.28 3.01
N ALA A 425 -16.52 -20.86 3.59
CA ALA A 425 -16.59 -22.16 4.25
C ALA A 425 -17.21 -22.10 5.65
N ALA A 426 -17.05 -20.97 6.36
CA ALA A 426 -17.64 -20.74 7.66
C ALA A 426 -17.70 -19.23 8.00
N GLY A 427 -18.54 -18.85 8.98
CA GLY A 427 -18.68 -17.47 9.47
C GLY A 427 -19.29 -16.53 8.43
N GLY A 428 -18.87 -15.26 8.41
CA GLY A 428 -19.39 -14.24 7.51
C GLY A 428 -18.35 -13.70 6.53
N LEU A 429 -18.81 -13.35 5.33
CA LEU A 429 -18.08 -12.49 4.41
C LEU A 429 -18.99 -11.34 4.02
N GLN A 430 -18.60 -10.12 4.34
CA GLN A 430 -19.29 -8.90 3.96
C GLN A 430 -18.55 -8.21 2.82
N VAL A 431 -19.27 -7.73 1.82
CA VAL A 431 -18.74 -6.87 0.76
C VAL A 431 -19.36 -5.49 0.86
N THR A 432 -18.53 -4.47 0.81
CA THR A 432 -18.99 -3.07 0.92
C THR A 432 -19.13 -2.40 -0.45
N THR A 433 -18.50 -2.97 -1.48
CA THR A 433 -18.64 -2.52 -2.87
C THR A 433 -18.82 -3.73 -3.79
N ALA A 434 -19.59 -3.59 -4.86
CA ALA A 434 -19.80 -4.67 -5.85
C ALA A 434 -18.49 -5.17 -6.45
N ASP A 435 -17.54 -4.27 -6.70
CA ASP A 435 -16.24 -4.55 -7.32
C ASP A 435 -15.33 -5.44 -6.46
N SER A 436 -15.66 -5.61 -5.17
CA SER A 436 -14.90 -6.50 -4.29
C SER A 436 -14.95 -7.97 -4.71
N VAL A 437 -16.01 -8.38 -5.43
CA VAL A 437 -16.21 -9.77 -5.86
C VAL A 437 -16.68 -9.91 -7.31
N ALA A 438 -16.82 -8.81 -8.05
CA ALA A 438 -17.37 -8.80 -9.40
C ALA A 438 -16.51 -9.57 -10.43
N ALA A 439 -15.20 -9.61 -10.24
CA ALA A 439 -14.27 -10.35 -11.11
C ALA A 439 -14.30 -11.87 -10.88
N MET A 440 -14.84 -12.34 -9.76
CA MET A 440 -14.82 -13.75 -9.38
C MET A 440 -15.78 -14.59 -10.24
N SER A 441 -15.37 -15.79 -10.62
CA SER A 441 -16.16 -16.69 -11.47
C SER A 441 -17.39 -17.27 -10.77
N GLY A 442 -17.36 -17.36 -9.43
CA GLY A 442 -18.47 -17.86 -8.63
C GLY A 442 -18.30 -17.61 -7.15
N ILE A 443 -19.41 -17.67 -6.41
CA ILE A 443 -19.46 -17.51 -4.96
C ILE A 443 -20.19 -18.71 -4.36
N ALA A 444 -19.47 -19.55 -3.60
CA ALA A 444 -20.02 -20.70 -2.91
C ALA A 444 -20.17 -20.38 -1.41
N VAL A 445 -21.40 -20.52 -0.87
CA VAL A 445 -21.70 -20.23 0.53
C VAL A 445 -22.06 -21.54 1.24
N ALA A 446 -21.21 -22.04 2.13
CA ALA A 446 -21.44 -23.27 2.86
C ALA A 446 -22.59 -23.13 3.87
N ALA A 447 -23.15 -24.27 4.28
CA ALA A 447 -24.18 -24.31 5.33
C ALA A 447 -23.65 -23.66 6.62
N GLY A 448 -24.42 -22.74 7.20
CA GLY A 448 -24.03 -21.96 8.38
C GLY A 448 -23.12 -20.76 8.11
N ALA A 449 -22.67 -20.56 6.87
CA ALA A 449 -21.94 -19.38 6.45
C ALA A 449 -22.87 -18.30 5.88
N THR A 450 -22.40 -17.04 5.87
CA THR A 450 -23.16 -15.89 5.38
C THR A 450 -22.36 -15.08 4.37
N PHE A 451 -22.96 -14.79 3.22
CA PHE A 451 -22.51 -13.78 2.26
C PHE A 451 -23.33 -12.52 2.45
N ASP A 452 -22.73 -11.46 2.98
CA ASP A 452 -23.41 -10.23 3.36
C ASP A 452 -23.15 -9.12 2.31
N VAL A 453 -24.21 -8.69 1.64
CA VAL A 453 -24.23 -7.63 0.63
C VAL A 453 -25.09 -6.44 1.06
N THR A 454 -25.45 -6.36 2.35
CA THR A 454 -26.34 -5.29 2.89
C THR A 454 -25.77 -3.89 2.74
N SER A 455 -24.43 -3.77 2.66
CA SER A 455 -23.75 -2.50 2.50
C SER A 455 -23.76 -1.95 1.07
N ILE A 456 -24.21 -2.76 0.07
CA ILE A 456 -24.24 -2.33 -1.33
C ILE A 456 -25.55 -1.61 -1.61
N ALA A 457 -25.49 -0.30 -1.88
CA ALA A 457 -26.65 0.50 -2.25
C ALA A 457 -27.25 -0.03 -3.57
N GLY A 458 -28.55 -0.31 -3.59
CA GLY A 458 -29.24 -0.92 -4.72
C GLY A 458 -29.08 -2.43 -4.86
N GLY A 459 -28.33 -3.09 -3.96
CA GLY A 459 -28.07 -4.52 -3.97
C GLY A 459 -26.88 -4.96 -4.84
N TYR A 460 -26.48 -6.21 -4.69
CA TYR A 460 -25.39 -6.79 -5.47
C TYR A 460 -25.91 -7.29 -6.83
N HIS A 461 -25.50 -6.63 -7.90
CA HIS A 461 -25.79 -7.06 -9.27
C HIS A 461 -24.78 -8.12 -9.70
N VAL A 462 -25.25 -9.37 -9.84
CA VAL A 462 -24.41 -10.50 -10.21
C VAL A 462 -23.97 -10.37 -11.66
N PRO A 463 -22.67 -10.29 -11.94
CA PRO A 463 -22.15 -10.19 -13.31
C PRO A 463 -22.52 -11.37 -14.18
N ALA A 464 -22.58 -11.17 -15.50
CA ALA A 464 -22.78 -12.24 -16.47
C ALA A 464 -21.65 -13.28 -16.34
N GLY A 465 -22.00 -14.56 -16.31
CA GLY A 465 -21.06 -15.67 -16.13
C GLY A 465 -20.76 -16.02 -14.66
N GLN A 466 -21.06 -15.15 -13.70
CA GLN A 466 -20.86 -15.47 -12.30
C GLN A 466 -21.98 -16.38 -11.76
N VAL A 467 -21.60 -17.38 -10.96
CA VAL A 467 -22.50 -18.33 -10.31
C VAL A 467 -22.51 -18.09 -8.81
N ILE A 468 -23.69 -17.96 -8.19
CA ILE A 468 -23.82 -18.01 -6.73
C ILE A 468 -24.44 -19.36 -6.35
N ALA A 469 -23.81 -20.11 -5.45
CA ALA A 469 -24.21 -21.46 -5.09
C ALA A 469 -24.01 -21.75 -3.60
N GLY A 470 -24.61 -22.85 -3.11
CA GLY A 470 -24.37 -23.37 -1.75
C GLY A 470 -25.64 -23.50 -0.91
N ASN A 471 -25.45 -23.84 0.38
CA ASN A 471 -26.53 -24.05 1.38
C ASN A 471 -26.48 -23.04 2.52
N GLY A 472 -25.73 -21.96 2.35
CA GLY A 472 -25.58 -20.89 3.33
C GLY A 472 -26.65 -19.80 3.20
N VAL A 473 -26.38 -18.63 3.79
CA VAL A 473 -27.28 -17.48 3.81
C VAL A 473 -26.70 -16.36 2.97
N ILE A 474 -27.55 -15.67 2.19
CA ILE A 474 -27.23 -14.38 1.61
C ILE A 474 -28.00 -13.32 2.39
N ALA A 475 -27.29 -12.35 2.98
CA ALA A 475 -27.87 -11.19 3.64
C ALA A 475 -27.84 -9.99 2.67
N GLY A 476 -29.00 -9.35 2.46
CA GLY A 476 -29.15 -8.22 1.54
C GLY A 476 -29.80 -8.57 0.21
N SER A 477 -29.84 -7.60 -0.70
CA SER A 477 -30.49 -7.74 -2.01
C SER A 477 -29.48 -8.21 -3.07
N VAL A 478 -29.84 -9.23 -3.84
CA VAL A 478 -29.04 -9.73 -4.97
C VAL A 478 -29.88 -9.71 -6.24
N VAL A 479 -29.34 -9.11 -7.30
CA VAL A 479 -30.01 -8.96 -8.60
C VAL A 479 -29.26 -9.80 -9.63
N PHE A 480 -29.94 -10.78 -10.22
CA PHE A 480 -29.39 -11.63 -11.27
C PHE A 480 -29.70 -11.04 -12.64
N GLY A 481 -28.65 -10.74 -13.41
CA GLY A 481 -28.75 -10.28 -14.79
C GLY A 481 -28.73 -11.44 -15.80
N ARG A 482 -28.84 -11.11 -17.08
CA ARG A 482 -28.76 -12.10 -18.17
C ARG A 482 -27.39 -12.77 -18.17
N GLY A 483 -27.35 -14.10 -18.07
CA GLY A 483 -26.12 -14.89 -18.08
C GLY A 483 -25.48 -15.12 -16.72
N SER A 484 -26.05 -14.60 -15.62
CA SER A 484 -25.68 -15.02 -14.25
C SER A 484 -26.55 -16.18 -13.78
N THR A 485 -26.07 -16.97 -12.84
CA THR A 485 -26.73 -18.20 -12.39
C THR A 485 -26.83 -18.26 -10.86
N LEU A 486 -28.04 -18.65 -10.38
CA LEU A 486 -28.22 -19.12 -9.01
C LEU A 486 -28.35 -20.66 -9.05
N SER A 487 -27.43 -21.38 -8.37
CA SER A 487 -27.51 -22.84 -8.27
C SER A 487 -28.35 -23.25 -7.06
N PRO A 488 -29.21 -24.30 -7.19
CA PRO A 488 -30.07 -24.73 -6.09
C PRO A 488 -29.28 -25.18 -4.87
N GLY A 489 -29.76 -24.85 -3.68
CA GLY A 489 -29.19 -25.24 -2.40
C GLY A 489 -29.00 -24.09 -1.42
N LEU A 490 -29.12 -22.85 -1.85
CA LEU A 490 -29.08 -21.68 -0.97
C LEU A 490 -30.39 -21.54 -0.19
N ALA A 491 -30.31 -21.70 1.13
CA ALA A 491 -31.41 -21.39 2.03
C ALA A 491 -31.37 -19.90 2.38
N ALA A 492 -32.36 -19.18 1.90
CA ALA A 492 -32.80 -17.85 2.30
C ALA A 492 -31.88 -16.65 1.96
N VAL A 493 -32.38 -15.80 1.08
CA VAL A 493 -32.06 -14.35 1.04
C VAL A 493 -32.86 -13.71 2.19
N VAL A 494 -32.20 -13.20 3.21
CA VAL A 494 -32.85 -12.44 4.29
C VAL A 494 -32.77 -10.95 3.94
N PRO A 495 -33.85 -10.30 3.51
CA PRO A 495 -33.84 -8.83 3.41
C PRO A 495 -33.82 -8.27 4.84
N VAL A 496 -32.81 -7.45 5.14
CA VAL A 496 -32.88 -6.59 6.33
C VAL A 496 -33.90 -5.50 6.03
N ALA A 497 -35.02 -5.59 6.73
CA ALA A 497 -36.17 -4.77 6.53
C ALA A 497 -35.95 -3.31 6.95
N ALA A 498 -36.49 -2.39 6.15
CA ALA A 498 -37.49 -1.45 6.66
C ALA A 498 -38.28 -0.85 5.50
N GLY A 499 -39.49 -1.27 5.36
CA GLY A 499 -40.61 -0.41 4.95
C GLY A 499 -40.65 0.17 3.55
N VAL A 500 -40.45 -0.65 2.50
CA VAL A 500 -40.97 -0.29 1.17
C VAL A 500 -41.64 -1.51 0.58
N ALA A 501 -42.97 -1.40 0.34
CA ALA A 501 -43.74 -2.40 -0.36
C ALA A 501 -43.23 -2.56 -1.81
N PRO A 502 -43.19 -3.77 -2.39
CA PRO A 502 -42.80 -3.96 -3.77
C PRO A 502 -43.83 -3.35 -4.71
N VAL A 503 -43.40 -2.37 -5.52
CA VAL A 503 -44.15 -1.89 -6.65
C VAL A 503 -43.90 -2.88 -7.79
N ALA A 504 -44.97 -3.52 -8.26
CA ALA A 504 -44.95 -4.34 -9.47
C ALA A 504 -44.70 -3.43 -10.68
N VAL A 505 -43.57 -3.64 -11.36
CA VAL A 505 -43.29 -3.02 -12.66
C VAL A 505 -43.45 -4.10 -13.74
N PRO A 506 -44.23 -3.86 -14.80
CA PRO A 506 -44.40 -4.83 -15.90
C PRO A 506 -43.12 -4.90 -16.72
N GLU A 507 -42.74 -6.12 -17.09
CA GLU A 507 -41.59 -6.42 -17.94
C GLU A 507 -41.57 -5.73 -19.29
N PRO A 508 -40.37 -5.33 -19.75
CA PRO A 508 -39.75 -6.18 -20.77
C PRO A 508 -38.23 -6.33 -20.56
N SER A 509 -37.77 -7.53 -20.80
CA SER A 509 -36.37 -7.95 -20.95
C SER A 509 -35.67 -8.48 -19.71
N GLY A 510 -35.93 -9.74 -19.40
CA GLY A 510 -34.89 -10.72 -18.96
C GLY A 510 -34.12 -10.47 -17.66
N VAL A 511 -34.63 -9.68 -16.73
CA VAL A 511 -34.05 -9.50 -15.39
C VAL A 511 -34.96 -10.17 -14.36
N MET A 512 -34.47 -11.22 -13.72
CA MET A 512 -35.17 -11.89 -12.62
C MET A 512 -34.71 -11.26 -11.30
N VAL A 513 -35.56 -10.44 -10.69
CA VAL A 513 -35.36 -9.97 -9.32
C VAL A 513 -35.97 -11.01 -8.37
N VAL A 514 -35.16 -11.79 -7.69
CA VAL A 514 -35.64 -12.70 -6.66
C VAL A 514 -35.70 -11.94 -5.34
N ALA A 515 -36.79 -11.25 -5.07
CA ALA A 515 -37.13 -10.77 -3.76
C ALA A 515 -37.96 -11.86 -3.05
N LEU A 516 -37.31 -12.74 -2.28
CA LEU A 516 -38.02 -13.69 -1.46
C LEU A 516 -38.35 -13.03 -0.13
N ALA A 517 -39.57 -12.54 0.02
CA ALA A 517 -40.12 -12.20 1.32
C ALA A 517 -40.47 -13.49 2.05
N ILE A 518 -39.64 -13.94 2.98
CA ILE A 518 -40.03 -14.97 3.93
C ILE A 518 -40.53 -14.25 5.20
N ALA A 519 -41.81 -14.24 5.36
CA ALA A 519 -42.42 -13.95 6.65
C ALA A 519 -41.87 -14.95 7.66
N ALA A 520 -41.26 -14.47 8.73
CA ALA A 520 -40.84 -15.28 9.85
C ALA A 520 -42.06 -15.88 10.51
N ALA A 521 -42.40 -17.10 10.18
CA ALA A 521 -43.24 -17.93 11.04
C ALA A 521 -42.34 -18.47 12.17
N ILE A 522 -42.21 -17.70 13.22
CA ILE A 522 -41.84 -18.25 14.53
C ILE A 522 -43.05 -19.00 15.02
N THR A 523 -43.19 -20.24 14.65
CA THR A 523 -44.06 -21.16 15.33
C THR A 523 -43.29 -21.71 16.51
N ALA A 524 -43.53 -21.13 17.66
CA ALA A 524 -43.19 -21.73 18.92
C ALA A 524 -43.85 -23.13 18.97
N THR A 525 -43.04 -24.15 19.02
CA THR A 525 -43.44 -25.47 19.45
C THR A 525 -43.83 -25.39 20.92
N LEU A 526 -45.10 -25.29 21.18
CA LEU A 526 -45.67 -25.61 22.47
C LEU A 526 -46.63 -26.79 22.31
N ASN A 527 -46.09 -27.91 22.71
CA ASN A 527 -46.64 -29.06 23.36
C ASN A 527 -48.14 -29.39 23.16
N PRO A 528 -48.50 -30.57 22.67
CA PRO A 528 -49.86 -31.07 22.74
C PRO A 528 -50.06 -31.83 24.05
N LEU A 529 -50.73 -31.24 24.98
CA LEU A 529 -51.37 -31.96 26.08
C LEU A 529 -52.66 -31.22 26.51
N ARG A 530 -53.73 -31.71 26.06
CA ARG A 530 -54.90 -32.24 26.77
C ARG A 530 -56.12 -32.23 25.92
N ALA A 531 -56.47 -33.45 25.72
CA ALA A 531 -57.75 -33.96 25.38
C ALA A 531 -58.91 -33.40 26.21
N GLY A 532 -60.05 -33.39 25.61
CA GLY A 532 -61.16 -33.82 26.41
C GLY A 532 -62.41 -32.98 26.35
N LEU A 533 -63.33 -33.43 25.57
CA LEU A 533 -64.74 -33.67 25.98
C LEU A 533 -65.77 -32.53 25.93
N ARG A 534 -66.76 -32.85 25.11
CA ARG A 534 -68.19 -32.56 25.21
C ARG A 534 -68.62 -31.13 24.88
N GLY A 535 -69.62 -30.92 24.11
CA GLY A 535 -70.73 -31.67 23.66
C GLY A 535 -71.88 -30.70 23.54
N GLY A 536 -72.69 -30.85 22.57
CA GLY A 536 -74.08 -30.67 22.68
C GLY A 536 -74.72 -29.28 22.41
N ARG A 537 -75.27 -29.23 21.32
CA ARG A 537 -76.53 -28.67 20.78
C ARG A 537 -76.30 -27.61 19.73
#